data_8ba0b06c38a258394dd11f065af974f2
#
_entry.id   8ba0b06c38a258394dd11f065af974f2
#
_cell.length_a   1.000
_cell.length_b   1.000
_cell.length_c   1.000
_cell.angle_alpha   90.00
_cell.angle_beta   90.00
_cell.angle_gamma   90.00
#
_symmetry.space_group_name_H-M   'P 1'
#
loop_
_entity.id
_entity.type
_entity.pdbx_description
1 polymer ?
#
loop_
_entity_poly.entity_id
_entity_poly.type
_entity_poly.pdbx_seq_one_letter_code
_entity_poly.pdbx_strand_id
1 'polypeptide(L)'
;MSADLHPTAQQLCAAAGVSRRMFFNALKVRRNGCEELNDLVKSGDVSMNLALEVARFDHAGQRLILAEFPTIKPRDRAGFVHRVRLINEQEQANGERS
;
A
#
# COMPACT_ATOMS: atom_id res chain seq x y z
N MET A 1 14.93 -30.64 -11.72
CA MET A 1 14.43 -30.44 -11.10
C MET A 1 14.56 -29.56 -10.57
N SER A 2 14.84 -29.11 -10.40
CA SER A 2 14.92 -28.45 -9.73
C SER A 2 14.50 -27.14 -9.80
N ALA A 3 14.33 -26.61 -10.73
CA ALA A 3 13.82 -25.35 -10.85
C ALA A 3 12.52 -25.16 -10.26
N ASP A 4 11.95 -26.21 -10.21
CA ASP A 4 10.76 -26.30 -9.63
C ASP A 4 10.83 -26.03 -8.22
N LEU A 5 11.86 -25.62 -7.74
CA LEU A 5 12.01 -25.35 -6.37
C LEU A 5 11.53 -24.01 -5.91
N HIS A 6 10.85 -23.26 -6.75
CA HIS A 6 10.19 -22.05 -6.27
C HIS A 6 8.99 -22.45 -5.42
N PRO A 7 8.98 -22.09 -4.12
CA PRO A 7 7.83 -22.43 -3.28
C PRO A 7 6.57 -21.74 -3.77
N THR A 8 5.44 -22.41 -3.59
CA THR A 8 4.15 -21.79 -3.89
C THR A 8 3.83 -20.72 -2.87
N ALA A 9 2.88 -19.85 -3.20
CA ALA A 9 2.41 -18.84 -2.24
C ALA A 9 1.92 -19.48 -0.95
N GLN A 10 1.25 -20.62 -1.06
CA GLN A 10 0.75 -21.33 0.12
C GLN A 10 1.90 -21.82 0.99
N GLN A 11 2.95 -22.35 0.39
CA GLN A 11 4.12 -22.81 1.13
C GLN A 11 4.84 -21.66 1.81
N LEU A 12 4.97 -20.53 1.13
CA LEU A 12 5.59 -19.34 1.71
C LEU A 12 4.78 -18.79 2.88
N CYS A 13 3.46 -18.76 2.75
CA CYS A 13 2.59 -18.32 3.83
C CYS A 13 2.70 -19.23 5.04
N ALA A 14 2.72 -20.53 4.82
CA ALA A 14 2.85 -21.50 5.91
C ALA A 14 4.18 -21.35 6.63
N ALA A 15 5.26 -21.19 5.88
CA ALA A 15 6.60 -21.05 6.45
C ALA A 15 6.75 -19.75 7.24
N ALA A 16 6.11 -18.66 6.78
CA ALA A 16 6.20 -17.37 7.45
C ALA A 16 5.14 -17.18 8.55
N GLY A 17 4.17 -18.10 8.65
CA GLY A 17 3.12 -17.97 9.64
C GLY A 17 2.11 -16.88 9.32
N VAL A 18 1.97 -16.52 8.04
CA VAL A 18 1.03 -15.47 7.62
C VAL A 18 -0.07 -16.05 6.77
N SER A 19 -1.21 -15.36 6.71
CA SER A 19 -2.33 -15.78 5.87
C SER A 19 -1.99 -15.53 4.40
N ARG A 20 -2.66 -16.27 3.52
CA ARG A 20 -2.51 -16.07 2.09
C ARG A 20 -2.89 -14.65 1.67
N ARG A 21 -3.95 -14.11 2.26
CA ARG A 21 -4.38 -12.73 2.00
C ARG A 21 -3.29 -11.72 2.37
N MET A 22 -2.69 -11.91 3.55
CA MET A 22 -1.61 -11.04 4.02
C MET A 22 -0.41 -11.10 3.09
N PHE A 23 -0.07 -12.30 2.61
CA PHE A 23 1.03 -12.49 1.67
C PHE A 23 0.80 -11.71 0.37
N PHE A 24 -0.38 -11.84 -0.22
CA PHE A 24 -0.68 -11.14 -1.47
C PHE A 24 -0.81 -9.63 -1.28
N ASN A 25 -1.31 -9.19 -0.12
CA ASN A 25 -1.35 -7.77 0.19
C ASN A 25 0.07 -7.19 0.28
N ALA A 26 0.99 -7.92 0.89
CA ALA A 26 2.39 -7.50 0.97
C ALA A 26 3.01 -7.39 -0.41
N LEU A 27 2.71 -8.33 -1.31
CA LEU A 27 3.18 -8.26 -2.68
C LEU A 27 2.65 -7.05 -3.43
N LYS A 28 1.37 -6.72 -3.23
CA LYS A 28 0.77 -5.53 -3.85
C LYS A 28 1.47 -4.26 -3.42
N VAL A 29 1.71 -4.11 -2.12
CA VAL A 29 2.39 -2.94 -1.59
C VAL A 29 3.82 -2.88 -2.13
N ARG A 30 4.52 -4.00 -2.14
CA ARG A 30 5.89 -4.04 -2.65
C ARG A 30 5.96 -3.67 -4.13
N ARG A 31 4.99 -4.14 -4.92
CA ARG A 31 4.97 -3.92 -6.35
C ARG A 31 4.51 -2.52 -6.73
N ASN A 32 3.46 -2.03 -6.08
CA ASN A 32 2.82 -0.77 -6.43
C ASN A 32 3.29 0.41 -5.58
N GLY A 33 3.86 0.16 -4.41
CA GLY A 33 4.32 1.21 -3.53
C GLY A 33 5.62 1.84 -4.00
N CYS A 34 5.75 3.14 -3.76
CA CYS A 34 7.03 3.81 -3.98
C CYS A 34 8.04 3.35 -2.92
N GLU A 35 9.30 3.67 -3.15
CA GLU A 35 10.37 3.26 -2.23
C GLU A 35 10.12 3.76 -0.81
N GLU A 36 9.69 5.00 -0.67
CA GLU A 36 9.40 5.61 0.62
C GLU A 36 8.31 4.86 1.37
N LEU A 37 7.26 4.43 0.66
CA LEU A 37 6.18 3.67 1.29
C LEU A 37 6.69 2.31 1.77
N ASN A 38 7.45 1.62 0.95
CA ASN A 38 8.02 0.33 1.34
C ASN A 38 8.94 0.45 2.55
N ASP A 39 9.72 1.52 2.62
CA ASP A 39 10.60 1.76 3.77
C ASP A 39 9.78 1.98 5.06
N LEU A 40 8.68 2.72 4.98
CA LEU A 40 7.81 2.97 6.13
C LEU A 40 7.12 1.69 6.60
N VAL A 41 6.76 0.81 5.69
CA VAL A 41 6.19 -0.48 6.06
C VAL A 41 7.24 -1.36 6.74
N LYS A 42 8.46 -1.38 6.22
CA LYS A 42 9.55 -2.17 6.82
C LYS A 42 9.89 -1.69 8.23
N SER A 43 9.87 -0.38 8.46
CA SER A 43 10.18 0.18 9.77
C SER A 43 9.02 0.03 10.76
N GLY A 44 7.83 -0.33 10.28
CA GLY A 44 6.66 -0.44 11.13
C GLY A 44 5.91 0.87 11.34
N ASP A 45 6.34 1.95 10.69
CA ASP A 45 5.69 3.25 10.83
C ASP A 45 4.35 3.32 10.11
N VAL A 46 4.15 2.48 9.10
CA VAL A 46 2.90 2.40 8.36
C VAL A 46 2.44 0.95 8.37
N SER A 47 1.18 0.73 8.77
CA SER A 47 0.60 -0.61 8.77
C SER A 47 0.35 -1.11 7.36
N MET A 48 0.23 -2.41 7.20
CA MET A 48 -0.04 -3.00 5.89
C MET A 48 -1.37 -2.52 5.30
N ASN A 49 -2.41 -2.40 6.14
CA ASN A 49 -3.71 -1.94 5.67
C ASN A 49 -3.66 -0.50 5.15
N LEU A 50 -2.96 0.36 5.86
CA LEU A 50 -2.79 1.75 5.43
C LEU A 50 -1.94 1.82 4.15
N ALA A 51 -0.89 1.01 4.09
CA ALA A 51 -0.01 0.95 2.93
C ALA A 51 -0.77 0.53 1.67
N LEU A 52 -1.71 -0.41 1.79
CA LEU A 52 -2.54 -0.83 0.66
C LEU A 52 -3.36 0.33 0.12
N GLU A 53 -3.89 1.18 0.99
CA GLU A 53 -4.66 2.34 0.56
C GLU A 53 -3.78 3.37 -0.13
N VAL A 54 -2.59 3.63 0.41
CA VAL A 54 -1.65 4.56 -0.21
C VAL A 54 -1.16 4.03 -1.56
N ALA A 55 -0.94 2.72 -1.66
CA ALA A 55 -0.43 2.10 -2.88
C ALA A 55 -1.42 2.16 -4.06
N ARG A 56 -2.67 2.53 -3.83
CA ARG A 56 -3.65 2.73 -4.90
C ARG A 56 -3.36 3.96 -5.75
N PHE A 57 -2.63 4.91 -5.20
CA PHE A 57 -2.24 6.12 -5.94
C PHE A 57 -0.99 5.83 -6.76
N ASP A 58 -0.71 6.67 -7.76
CA ASP A 58 0.56 6.58 -8.47
C ASP A 58 1.69 7.01 -7.53
N HIS A 59 2.94 6.81 -7.96
CA HIS A 59 4.08 7.09 -7.09
C HIS A 59 4.15 8.56 -6.66
N ALA A 60 3.81 9.48 -7.55
CA ALA A 60 3.80 10.90 -7.21
C ALA A 60 2.76 11.20 -6.14
N GLY A 61 1.56 10.65 -6.29
CA GLY A 61 0.50 10.79 -5.30
C GLY A 61 0.87 10.17 -3.97
N GLN A 62 1.50 9.00 -4.00
CA GLN A 62 1.97 8.36 -2.77
C GLN A 62 2.94 9.25 -2.01
N ARG A 63 3.91 9.85 -2.71
CA ARG A 63 4.89 10.71 -2.08
C ARG A 63 4.28 11.96 -1.48
N LEU A 64 3.29 12.54 -2.15
CA LEU A 64 2.57 13.70 -1.62
C LEU A 64 1.81 13.34 -0.34
N ILE A 65 1.14 12.18 -0.33
CA ILE A 65 0.42 11.70 0.84
C ILE A 65 1.39 11.44 2.00
N LEU A 66 2.48 10.75 1.72
CA LEU A 66 3.46 10.40 2.75
C LEU A 66 4.14 11.63 3.34
N ALA A 67 4.31 12.69 2.54
CA ALA A 67 4.89 13.94 3.02
C ALA A 67 4.05 14.61 4.10
N GLU A 68 2.73 14.35 4.10
CA GLU A 68 1.83 14.92 5.11
C GLU A 68 1.77 14.08 6.40
N PHE A 69 2.18 12.81 6.35
CA PHE A 69 2.07 11.92 7.49
C PHE A 69 2.74 12.44 8.77
N PRO A 70 3.92 13.07 8.73
CA PRO A 70 4.54 13.58 9.96
C PRO A 70 3.69 14.63 10.68
N THR A 71 2.81 15.33 9.97
CA THR A 71 1.94 16.35 10.57
C THR A 71 0.61 15.79 11.02
N ILE A 72 0.33 14.51 10.74
CA ILE A 72 -0.93 13.87 11.04
C ILE A 72 -0.71 12.79 12.09
N LYS A 73 -1.57 12.77 13.11
CA LYS A 73 -1.47 11.73 14.14
C LYS A 73 -1.69 10.35 13.50
N PRO A 74 -0.96 9.31 13.95
CA PRO A 74 -1.09 7.98 13.33
C PRO A 74 -2.52 7.49 13.21
N ARG A 75 -3.37 7.74 14.21
CA ARG A 75 -4.77 7.30 14.20
C ARG A 75 -5.63 8.02 13.15
N ASP A 76 -5.17 9.19 12.67
CA ASP A 76 -5.93 9.99 11.71
C ASP A 76 -5.46 9.80 10.27
N ARG A 77 -4.37 9.07 10.07
CA ARG A 77 -3.77 8.88 8.73
C ARG A 77 -4.68 8.12 7.78
N ALA A 78 -5.35 7.08 8.26
CA ALA A 78 -6.27 6.30 7.43
C ALA A 78 -7.43 7.17 6.92
N GLY A 79 -7.99 8.00 7.79
CA GLY A 79 -9.05 8.93 7.40
C GLY A 79 -8.57 9.96 6.41
N PHE A 80 -7.36 10.45 6.58
CA PHE A 80 -6.76 11.40 5.64
C PHE A 80 -6.62 10.78 4.24
N VAL A 81 -6.08 9.56 4.15
CA VAL A 81 -5.91 8.87 2.87
C VAL A 81 -7.26 8.62 2.21
N HIS A 82 -8.25 8.24 3.00
CA HIS A 82 -9.60 8.02 2.48
C HIS A 82 -10.18 9.30 1.87
N ARG A 83 -10.03 10.44 2.55
CA ARG A 83 -10.51 11.72 2.03
C ARG A 83 -9.80 12.13 0.75
N VAL A 84 -8.49 11.93 0.69
CA VAL A 84 -7.71 12.23 -0.52
C VAL A 84 -8.21 11.37 -1.68
N ARG A 85 -8.49 10.11 -1.43
CA ARG A 85 -9.00 9.21 -2.47
C ARG A 85 -10.35 9.69 -3.00
N LEU A 86 -11.26 10.10 -2.12
CA LEU A 86 -12.57 10.59 -2.54
C LEU A 86 -12.45 11.86 -3.39
N ILE A 87 -11.59 12.79 -2.99
CA ILE A 87 -11.37 14.02 -3.75
C ILE A 87 -10.78 13.69 -5.12
N ASN A 88 -9.83 12.78 -5.18
CA ASN A 88 -9.20 12.38 -6.43
C ASN A 88 -10.21 11.74 -7.38
N GLU A 89 -11.09 10.89 -6.86
CA GLU A 89 -12.15 10.27 -7.66
C GLU A 89 -13.12 11.31 -8.21
N GLN A 90 -13.49 12.32 -7.42
CA GLN A 90 -14.37 13.40 -7.86
C GLN A 90 -13.71 14.24 -8.96
N GLU A 91 -12.44 14.55 -8.81
CA GLU A 91 -11.72 15.31 -9.82
C GLU A 91 -11.62 14.57 -11.14
N GLN A 92 -11.38 13.26 -11.08
CA GLN A 92 -11.35 12.44 -12.29
C GLN A 92 -12.71 12.38 -12.96
N ALA A 93 -13.78 12.23 -12.19
CA ALA A 93 -15.13 12.22 -12.73
C ALA A 93 -15.48 13.56 -13.38
N ASN A 94 -15.11 14.67 -12.75
CA ASN A 94 -15.34 16.01 -13.31
C ASN A 94 -14.52 16.24 -14.58
N GLY A 95 -13.29 15.74 -14.61
CA GLY A 95 -12.45 15.82 -15.79
C GLY A 95 -13.01 15.07 -16.97
N GLU A 96 -13.63 13.93 -16.73
CA GLU A 96 -14.25 13.15 -17.79
C GLU A 96 -15.47 13.83 -18.40
N ARG A 97 -16.12 14.69 -17.66
CA ARG A 97 -17.29 15.42 -18.16
C ARG A 97 -16.94 16.63 -19.01
N SER A 98 -15.75 17.09 -18.91
CA SER A 98 -15.32 18.21 -19.73
C SER A 98 -14.71 17.71 -21.03
#